data_cfeb44df3e08358813fc422a36371b4b
#
_entry.id   cfeb44df3e08358813fc422a36371b4b
#
_cell.length_a   1.000
_cell.length_b   1.000
_cell.length_c   1.000
_cell.angle_alpha   90.00
_cell.angle_beta   90.00
_cell.angle_gamma   90.00
#
_symmetry.space_group_name_H-M   'P 1'
#
loop_
_entity.id
_entity.type
_entity.pdbx_description
1 polymer ?
#
loop_
_entity_poly.entity_id
_entity_poly.type
_entity_poly.pdbx_seq_one_letter_code
_entity_poly.pdbx_strand_id
1 'polypeptide(L)'
;MLEKISDVPDSVLGFRASGELTGEDYRDVLIPAVEAALRSRDKLRLLYLLGDDVTGFSAGAAWQDAKIGMEHVTRWEKIAVVTDKEWLRHSVSIFGYLIPGEIRAFPATQEGDARAWVAA
;
A
#
# COMPACT_ATOMS: atom_id res chain seq x y z
N MET A 1 2.79 -11.44 -6.83
CA MET A 1 3.92 -10.65 -7.33
C MET A 1 3.72 -9.19 -7.02
N LEU A 2 4.75 -8.53 -6.57
CA LEU A 2 4.71 -7.12 -6.19
C LEU A 2 5.80 -6.36 -6.94
N GLU A 3 5.42 -5.28 -7.62
CA GLU A 3 6.34 -4.47 -8.40
C GLU A 3 6.28 -3.02 -7.96
N LYS A 4 7.44 -2.40 -7.79
CA LYS A 4 7.51 -0.96 -7.56
C LYS A 4 7.27 -0.23 -8.88
N ILE A 5 6.39 0.78 -8.87
CA ILE A 5 6.14 1.62 -10.04
C ILE A 5 6.90 2.93 -9.92
N SER A 6 7.33 3.48 -11.06
CA SER A 6 8.15 4.69 -11.11
C SER A 6 7.41 5.94 -11.60
N ASP A 7 6.20 5.80 -12.11
CA ASP A 7 5.41 6.91 -12.63
C ASP A 7 4.59 7.62 -11.54
N VAL A 8 5.22 7.82 -10.39
CA VAL A 8 4.65 8.53 -9.24
C VAL A 8 5.63 9.61 -8.78
N PRO A 9 5.14 10.67 -8.10
CA PRO A 9 6.03 11.67 -7.51
C PRO A 9 6.98 11.06 -6.48
N ASP A 10 8.13 11.69 -6.25
CA ASP A 10 9.11 11.23 -5.25
C ASP A 10 8.52 11.15 -3.84
N SER A 11 7.48 11.91 -3.56
CA SER A 11 6.80 11.89 -2.26
C SER A 11 5.93 10.65 -2.03
N VAL A 12 5.72 9.84 -3.06
CA VAL A 12 4.82 8.69 -3.03
C VAL A 12 5.58 7.41 -3.36
N LEU A 13 5.37 6.37 -2.55
CA LEU A 13 5.79 5.02 -2.87
C LEU A 13 4.65 4.33 -3.62
N GLY A 14 4.90 3.86 -4.83
CA GLY A 14 3.89 3.18 -5.63
C GLY A 14 4.22 1.73 -5.87
N PHE A 15 3.24 0.86 -5.72
CA PHE A 15 3.38 -0.58 -5.97
C PHE A 15 2.18 -1.12 -6.72
N ARG A 16 2.44 -2.07 -7.60
CA ARG A 16 1.41 -2.84 -8.30
C ARG A 16 1.52 -4.30 -7.89
N ALA A 17 0.39 -4.88 -7.52
CA ALA A 17 0.33 -6.27 -7.07
C ALA A 17 -0.43 -7.13 -8.07
N SER A 18 -0.02 -8.39 -8.22
CA SER A 18 -0.68 -9.40 -9.05
C SER A 18 -0.54 -10.77 -8.42
N GLY A 19 -1.48 -11.68 -8.71
CA GLY A 19 -1.47 -13.04 -8.19
C GLY A 19 -1.60 -13.10 -6.69
N GLU A 20 -1.00 -14.11 -6.07
CA GLU A 20 -0.92 -14.19 -4.62
C GLU A 20 0.28 -13.39 -4.11
N LEU A 21 0.05 -12.55 -3.12
CA LEU A 21 1.12 -11.81 -2.46
C LEU A 21 1.69 -12.66 -1.32
N THR A 22 3.01 -12.79 -1.30
CA THR A 22 3.72 -13.65 -0.35
C THR A 22 4.55 -12.82 0.62
N GLY A 23 5.02 -13.46 1.70
CA GLY A 23 5.95 -12.81 2.63
C GLY A 23 7.24 -12.39 1.95
N GLU A 24 7.69 -13.15 0.94
CA GLU A 24 8.87 -12.80 0.16
C GLU A 24 8.69 -11.53 -0.64
N ASP A 25 7.50 -11.31 -1.21
CA ASP A 25 7.19 -10.09 -1.93
C ASP A 25 7.36 -8.88 -1.01
N TYR A 26 6.87 -8.95 0.21
CA TYR A 26 7.02 -7.86 1.17
C TYR A 26 8.46 -7.70 1.63
N ARG A 27 9.12 -8.81 1.97
CA ARG A 27 10.50 -8.77 2.45
C ARG A 27 11.47 -8.21 1.40
N ASP A 28 11.28 -8.59 0.13
CA ASP A 28 12.25 -8.29 -0.92
C ASP A 28 11.94 -7.02 -1.71
N VAL A 29 10.67 -6.57 -1.71
CA VAL A 29 10.23 -5.41 -2.50
C VAL A 29 9.70 -4.28 -1.63
N LEU A 30 8.65 -4.51 -0.85
CA LEU A 30 7.98 -3.44 -0.10
C LEU A 30 8.83 -2.92 1.05
N ILE A 31 9.31 -3.79 1.91
CA ILE A 31 10.04 -3.40 3.12
C ILE A 31 11.31 -2.61 2.79
N PRO A 32 12.16 -3.06 1.85
CA PRO A 32 13.34 -2.28 1.50
C PRO A 32 13.00 -0.88 0.96
N ALA A 33 11.94 -0.75 0.19
CA ALA A 33 11.52 0.55 -0.34
C ALA A 33 11.01 1.47 0.76
N VAL A 34 10.24 0.94 1.72
CA VAL A 34 9.76 1.70 2.88
C VAL A 34 10.92 2.17 3.72
N GLU A 35 11.86 1.29 4.04
CA GLU A 35 13.01 1.63 4.86
C GLU A 35 13.90 2.67 4.18
N ALA A 36 14.11 2.56 2.87
CA ALA A 36 14.87 3.54 2.12
C ALA A 36 14.21 4.92 2.14
N ALA A 37 12.89 4.97 1.98
CA ALA A 37 12.14 6.21 2.03
C ALA A 37 12.19 6.88 3.41
N LEU A 38 12.16 6.08 4.49
CA LEU A 38 12.21 6.59 5.85
C LEU A 38 13.56 7.24 6.21
N ARG A 39 14.62 6.94 5.47
CA ARG A 39 15.92 7.58 5.68
C ARG A 39 15.92 9.07 5.28
N SER A 40 15.04 9.45 4.36
CA SER A 40 15.01 10.81 3.83
C SER A 40 13.70 11.54 4.10
N ARG A 41 12.69 10.87 4.64
CA ARG A 41 11.34 11.44 4.86
C ARG A 41 10.81 11.05 6.23
N ASP A 42 10.17 12.01 6.89
CA ASP A 42 9.52 11.76 8.19
C ASP A 42 8.16 11.08 8.02
N LYS A 43 7.46 11.38 6.93
CA LYS A 43 6.13 10.83 6.64
C LYS A 43 6.12 10.12 5.30
N LEU A 44 5.35 9.05 5.21
CA LEU A 44 5.24 8.23 4.02
C LEU A 44 3.85 8.31 3.41
N ARG A 45 3.82 8.27 2.07
CA ARG A 45 2.60 8.15 1.28
C ARG A 45 2.72 6.93 0.39
N LEU A 46 1.68 6.14 0.33
CA LEU A 46 1.68 4.87 -0.41
C LEU A 46 0.53 4.82 -1.40
N LEU A 47 0.84 4.45 -2.63
CA LEU A 47 -0.15 4.09 -3.65
C LEU A 47 -0.04 2.60 -3.91
N TYR A 48 -1.11 1.87 -3.64
CA TYR A 48 -1.13 0.41 -3.76
C TYR A 48 -2.16 0.00 -4.80
N LEU A 49 -1.70 -0.45 -5.96
CA LEU A 49 -2.57 -0.86 -7.07
C LEU A 49 -2.76 -2.37 -7.02
N LEU A 50 -3.96 -2.80 -6.65
CA LEU A 50 -4.33 -4.21 -6.54
C LEU A 50 -5.25 -4.56 -7.70
N GLY A 51 -4.71 -5.20 -8.74
CA GLY A 51 -5.46 -5.55 -9.93
C GLY A 51 -6.45 -6.71 -9.70
N ASP A 52 -7.27 -6.97 -10.71
CA ASP A 52 -8.27 -8.03 -10.66
C ASP A 52 -7.66 -9.43 -10.56
N ASP A 53 -6.41 -9.58 -10.98
CA ASP A 53 -5.68 -10.84 -10.92
C ASP A 53 -5.07 -11.13 -9.54
N VAL A 54 -5.21 -10.23 -8.57
CA VAL A 54 -4.81 -10.51 -7.19
C VAL A 54 -5.75 -11.55 -6.60
N THR A 55 -5.19 -12.69 -6.19
CA THR A 55 -5.97 -13.81 -5.66
C THR A 55 -6.02 -13.85 -4.14
N GLY A 56 -5.09 -13.16 -3.48
CA GLY A 56 -5.07 -13.08 -2.01
C GLY A 56 -3.68 -12.82 -1.46
N PHE A 57 -3.58 -12.92 -0.14
CA PHE A 57 -2.33 -12.76 0.59
C PHE A 57 -2.02 -14.08 1.30
N SER A 58 -0.76 -14.52 1.23
CA SER A 58 -0.32 -15.65 2.04
C SER A 58 -0.31 -15.25 3.53
N ALA A 59 -0.24 -16.23 4.42
CA ALA A 59 -0.11 -15.94 5.86
C ALA A 59 1.14 -15.12 6.15
N GLY A 60 2.24 -15.41 5.45
CA GLY A 60 3.48 -14.64 5.58
C GLY A 60 3.32 -13.19 5.12
N ALA A 61 2.61 -12.96 4.01
CA ALA A 61 2.35 -11.60 3.52
C ALA A 61 1.47 -10.83 4.50
N ALA A 62 0.41 -11.45 5.02
CA ALA A 62 -0.47 -10.80 5.99
C ALA A 62 0.29 -10.41 7.26
N TRP A 63 1.18 -11.27 7.74
CA TRP A 63 2.01 -11.00 8.91
C TRP A 63 2.97 -9.83 8.65
N GLN A 64 3.65 -9.82 7.51
CA GLN A 64 4.59 -8.74 7.16
C GLN A 64 3.87 -7.40 6.97
N ASP A 65 2.69 -7.43 6.36
CA ASP A 65 1.87 -6.23 6.18
C ASP A 65 1.48 -5.62 7.53
N ALA A 66 0.99 -6.45 8.44
CA ALA A 66 0.64 -6.01 9.79
C ALA A 66 1.86 -5.48 10.54
N LYS A 67 2.99 -6.19 10.43
CA LYS A 67 4.22 -5.82 11.12
C LYS A 67 4.74 -4.47 10.66
N ILE A 68 4.85 -4.26 9.33
CA ILE A 68 5.38 -2.99 8.79
C ILE A 68 4.44 -1.83 9.12
N GLY A 69 3.13 -2.06 9.09
CA GLY A 69 2.15 -1.06 9.47
C GLY A 69 2.26 -0.66 10.94
N MET A 70 2.44 -1.63 11.82
CA MET A 70 2.55 -1.37 13.27
C MET A 70 3.89 -0.74 13.66
N GLU A 71 4.99 -1.16 13.03
CA GLU A 71 6.33 -0.61 13.32
C GLU A 71 6.43 0.86 12.95
N HIS A 72 5.72 1.29 11.90
CA HIS A 72 5.81 2.65 11.37
C HIS A 72 4.46 3.38 11.40
N VAL A 73 3.58 3.01 12.34
CA VAL A 73 2.20 3.51 12.38
C VAL A 73 2.10 5.04 12.39
N THR A 74 3.03 5.72 13.04
CA THR A 74 3.04 7.19 13.12
C THR A 74 3.68 7.86 11.91
N ARG A 75 4.30 7.08 11.04
CA ARG A 75 5.00 7.60 9.85
C ARG A 75 4.11 7.62 8.61
N TRP A 76 2.98 6.94 8.62
CA TRP A 76 2.05 6.91 7.50
C TRP A 76 1.18 8.16 7.47
N GLU A 77 1.25 8.91 6.37
CA GLU A 77 0.46 10.12 6.17
C GLU A 77 -0.78 9.85 5.33
N LYS A 78 -0.61 9.21 4.18
CA LYS A 78 -1.70 8.83 3.28
C LYS A 78 -1.42 7.49 2.63
N ILE A 79 -2.44 6.65 2.56
CA ILE A 79 -2.38 5.37 1.85
C ILE A 79 -3.59 5.30 0.93
N ALA A 80 -3.34 5.21 -0.38
CA ALA A 80 -4.38 5.01 -1.38
C ALA A 80 -4.32 3.55 -1.86
N VAL A 81 -5.43 2.83 -1.73
CA VAL A 81 -5.56 1.46 -2.22
C VAL A 81 -6.54 1.46 -3.38
N VAL A 82 -6.08 1.05 -4.55
CA VAL A 82 -6.92 0.98 -5.75
C VAL A 82 -7.27 -0.48 -6.02
N THR A 83 -8.53 -0.82 -5.87
CA THR A 83 -9.01 -2.20 -6.06
C THR A 83 -10.51 -2.23 -6.29
N ASP A 84 -10.97 -3.18 -7.10
CA ASP A 84 -12.40 -3.48 -7.28
C ASP A 84 -12.87 -4.60 -6.36
N LYS A 85 -11.97 -5.23 -5.61
CA LYS A 85 -12.31 -6.35 -4.73
C LYS A 85 -12.93 -5.83 -3.44
N GLU A 86 -14.18 -6.20 -3.18
CA GLU A 86 -14.91 -5.70 -2.00
C GLU A 86 -14.25 -6.08 -0.68
N TRP A 87 -13.73 -7.29 -0.59
CA TRP A 87 -13.09 -7.73 0.65
C TRP A 87 -11.85 -6.90 1.00
N LEU A 88 -11.11 -6.44 -0.02
CA LEU A 88 -9.97 -5.56 0.18
C LEU A 88 -10.42 -4.17 0.62
N ARG A 89 -11.47 -3.63 0.00
CA ARG A 89 -11.99 -2.32 0.39
C ARG A 89 -12.56 -2.35 1.81
N HIS A 90 -13.19 -3.45 2.19
CA HIS A 90 -13.71 -3.63 3.54
C HIS A 90 -12.57 -3.67 4.57
N SER A 91 -11.49 -4.38 4.26
CA SER A 91 -10.30 -4.44 5.12
C SER A 91 -9.67 -3.06 5.30
N VAL A 92 -9.60 -2.26 4.24
CA VAL A 92 -9.08 -0.89 4.30
C VAL A 92 -9.91 -0.03 5.25
N SER A 93 -11.24 -0.17 5.24
CA SER A 93 -12.11 0.58 6.14
C SER A 93 -11.83 0.25 7.60
N ILE A 94 -11.54 -1.01 7.91
CA ILE A 94 -11.19 -1.43 9.27
C ILE A 94 -9.84 -0.86 9.68
N PHE A 95 -8.83 -0.99 8.84
CA PHE A 95 -7.48 -0.49 9.12
C PHE A 95 -7.43 1.03 9.27
N GLY A 96 -8.32 1.75 8.62
CA GLY A 96 -8.39 3.19 8.72
C GLY A 96 -8.58 3.72 10.13
N TYR A 97 -9.17 2.91 11.02
CA TYR A 97 -9.34 3.30 12.43
C TYR A 97 -8.07 3.08 13.25
N LEU A 98 -7.11 2.31 12.76
CA LEU A 98 -5.91 1.92 13.50
C LEU A 98 -4.71 2.80 13.18
N ILE A 99 -4.76 3.55 12.08
CA ILE A 99 -3.64 4.36 11.60
C ILE A 99 -3.97 5.84 11.81
N PRO A 100 -3.06 6.64 12.42
CA PRO A 100 -3.31 8.07 12.60
C PRO A 100 -3.34 8.86 11.29
N GLY A 101 -2.75 8.33 10.21
CA GLY A 101 -2.85 8.92 8.88
C GLY A 101 -4.18 8.58 8.21
N GLU A 102 -4.30 8.98 6.95
CA GLU A 102 -5.49 8.71 6.15
C GLU A 102 -5.28 7.52 5.23
N ILE A 103 -6.23 6.59 5.22
CA ILE A 103 -6.25 5.47 4.28
C ILE A 103 -7.59 5.47 3.54
N ARG A 104 -7.53 5.39 2.20
CA ARG A 104 -8.73 5.41 1.36
C ARG A 104 -8.64 4.34 0.28
N ALA A 105 -9.78 3.71 -0.01
CA ALA A 105 -9.92 2.75 -1.10
C ALA A 105 -10.62 3.41 -2.27
N PHE A 106 -10.15 3.12 -3.49
CA PHE A 106 -10.71 3.64 -4.74
C PHE A 106 -10.97 2.47 -5.68
N PRO A 107 -12.06 2.48 -6.46
CA PRO A 107 -12.24 1.50 -7.54
C PRO A 107 -11.22 1.74 -8.65
N ALA A 108 -10.96 0.72 -9.47
CA ALA A 108 -9.96 0.80 -10.53
C ALA A 108 -10.23 1.93 -11.52
N THR A 109 -11.50 2.24 -11.77
CA THR A 109 -11.89 3.34 -12.65
C THR A 109 -11.49 4.72 -12.12
N GLN A 110 -11.14 4.83 -10.84
CA GLN A 110 -10.73 6.06 -10.19
C GLN A 110 -9.25 6.06 -9.79
N GLU A 111 -8.42 5.31 -10.51
CA GLU A 111 -6.98 5.30 -10.25
C GLU A 111 -6.39 6.70 -10.34
N GLY A 112 -6.81 7.52 -11.31
CA GLY A 112 -6.36 8.90 -11.45
C GLY A 112 -6.67 9.75 -10.23
N ASP A 113 -7.87 9.58 -9.68
CA ASP A 113 -8.27 10.29 -8.46
C ASP A 113 -7.44 9.85 -7.25
N ALA A 114 -7.14 8.55 -7.17
CA ALA A 114 -6.31 8.01 -6.11
C ALA A 114 -4.89 8.59 -6.16
N ARG A 115 -4.31 8.66 -7.36
CA ARG A 115 -2.98 9.23 -7.57
C ARG A 115 -2.93 10.71 -7.19
N ALA A 116 -3.95 11.46 -7.57
CA ALA A 116 -4.04 12.87 -7.23
C ALA A 116 -4.19 13.07 -5.72
N TRP A 117 -5.05 12.29 -5.09
CA TRP A 117 -5.30 12.41 -3.66
C TRP A 117 -4.06 12.08 -2.83
N VAL A 118 -3.36 11.01 -3.16
CA VAL A 118 -2.19 10.57 -2.37
C VAL A 118 -1.01 11.52 -2.54
N ALA A 119 -0.93 12.21 -3.67
CA ALA A 119 0.15 13.16 -3.95
C ALA A 119 -0.12 14.57 -3.41
N ALA A 120 -1.37 14.88 -3.11
CA ALA A 120 -1.78 16.24 -2.72
C ALA A 120 -1.30 16.67 -1.32
#